data_373df17737673ff5220b9ac6e975112c
#
_entry.id   373df17737673ff5220b9ac6e975112c
#
_cell.length_a   1.000
_cell.length_b   1.000
_cell.length_c   1.000
_cell.angle_alpha   90.00
_cell.angle_beta   90.00
_cell.angle_gamma   90.00
#
_symmetry.space_group_name_H-M   'P 1'
#
loop_
_entity.id
_entity.type
_entity.pdbx_description
1 polymer ?
#
loop_
_entity_poly.entity_id
_entity_poly.type
_entity_poly.pdbx_seq_one_letter_code
_entity_poly.pdbx_strand_id
1 'polypeptide(L)'
;MKNIISMLPEERRLVFERTESLLNLPARSIEKDFWTCLVLRQIFELPKFGSHFTFKGGTSLSKAWQLIERFSEDADLVIDKELLGFSGKASPESAPSKTQRRAKLEELKLECARFIQQDLLPALTLSLKETLPNNEHWNLFLDDLDKDGQTLLFDYPRCLPKEMASYLTHTVKIEMGARSEDWPSQEVKIKPYIAESLPHLLSDPDCRVKVLAAERTFWEKATLLHEETFRPVDKPRKNRMARHYYDLWCLIRAGIAARAIKEQELFERVVEHRSLFFNWSWVDYSTMCRGSLRLIPLDSQLAEWRSDYEAMKSEMFFGKVPSFDEILETIGQFEKEFNLIGIS
;
A
#
# COMPACT_ATOMS: atom_id res chain seq x y z
N MET A 1 6.04 21.65 5.43
CA MET A 1 4.64 21.64 4.93
C MET A 1 3.82 22.83 5.42
N LYS A 2 4.09 23.39 6.58
CA LYS A 2 3.28 24.51 7.17
C LYS A 2 3.04 25.68 6.22
N ASN A 3 4.03 26.10 5.43
CA ASN A 3 3.89 27.23 4.50
C ASN A 3 2.78 27.00 3.46
N ILE A 4 2.65 25.79 2.92
CA ILE A 4 1.61 25.47 1.95
C ILE A 4 0.23 25.42 2.61
N ILE A 5 0.15 24.87 3.82
CA ILE A 5 -1.11 24.77 4.58
C ILE A 5 -1.66 26.16 4.92
N SER A 6 -0.78 27.14 5.21
CA SER A 6 -1.18 28.50 5.57
C SER A 6 -1.50 29.42 4.37
N MET A 7 -1.26 28.96 3.14
CA MET A 7 -1.64 29.70 1.93
C MET A 7 -3.15 29.72 1.74
N LEU A 8 -3.67 30.76 1.09
CA LEU A 8 -5.05 30.80 0.62
C LEU A 8 -5.30 29.67 -0.39
N PRO A 9 -6.54 29.14 -0.50
CA PRO A 9 -6.85 28.07 -1.46
C PRO A 9 -6.43 28.38 -2.89
N GLU A 10 -6.60 29.63 -3.35
CA GLU A 10 -6.18 30.08 -4.69
C GLU A 10 -4.67 30.02 -4.88
N GLU A 11 -3.90 30.38 -3.86
CA GLU A 11 -2.43 30.31 -3.91
C GLU A 11 -1.96 28.86 -3.95
N ARG A 12 -2.55 27.97 -3.12
CA ARG A 12 -2.25 26.53 -3.15
C ARG A 12 -2.56 25.93 -4.52
N ARG A 13 -3.68 26.32 -5.12
CA ARG A 13 -4.03 25.87 -6.48
C ARG A 13 -2.94 26.21 -7.48
N LEU A 14 -2.45 27.43 -7.49
CA LEU A 14 -1.38 27.86 -8.39
C LEU A 14 -0.08 27.07 -8.16
N VAL A 15 0.23 26.70 -6.92
CA VAL A 15 1.38 25.85 -6.60
C VAL A 15 1.22 24.45 -7.20
N PHE A 16 0.04 23.82 -7.06
CA PHE A 16 -0.22 22.50 -7.63
C PHE A 16 -0.22 22.53 -9.16
N GLU A 17 -0.85 23.51 -9.81
CA GLU A 17 -0.85 23.71 -11.27
C GLU A 17 0.58 23.99 -11.79
N ARG A 18 1.40 24.74 -11.06
CA ARG A 18 2.80 24.95 -11.40
C ARG A 18 3.60 23.66 -11.30
N THR A 19 3.38 22.87 -10.27
CA THR A 19 4.05 21.57 -10.08
C THR A 19 3.63 20.57 -11.17
N GLU A 20 2.35 20.57 -11.61
CA GLU A 20 1.85 19.81 -12.75
C GLU A 20 2.69 20.09 -14.01
N SER A 21 2.90 21.38 -14.31
CA SER A 21 3.67 21.79 -15.48
C SER A 21 5.14 21.35 -15.43
N LEU A 22 5.72 21.17 -14.22
CA LEU A 22 7.10 20.76 -14.01
C LEU A 22 7.29 19.24 -14.04
N LEU A 23 6.34 18.49 -13.50
CA LEU A 23 6.45 17.03 -13.34
C LEU A 23 5.65 16.24 -14.36
N ASN A 24 4.80 16.90 -15.16
CA ASN A 24 3.84 16.24 -16.06
C ASN A 24 2.94 15.24 -15.32
N LEU A 25 2.53 15.59 -14.10
CA LEU A 25 1.60 14.84 -13.25
C LEU A 25 0.36 15.70 -13.03
N PRO A 26 -0.87 15.16 -13.07
CA PRO A 26 -2.08 15.94 -12.84
C PRO A 26 -2.04 16.71 -11.50
N ALA A 27 -2.43 17.99 -11.49
CA ALA A 27 -2.43 18.83 -10.29
C ALA A 27 -3.19 18.19 -9.12
N ARG A 28 -4.24 17.42 -9.41
CA ARG A 28 -4.99 16.65 -8.39
C ARG A 28 -4.18 15.53 -7.75
N SER A 29 -3.38 14.83 -8.54
CA SER A 29 -2.48 13.80 -8.00
C SER A 29 -1.46 14.43 -7.07
N ILE A 30 -0.98 15.63 -7.43
CA ILE A 30 -0.02 16.41 -6.63
C ILE A 30 -0.69 16.93 -5.34
N GLU A 31 -1.92 17.46 -5.42
CA GLU A 31 -2.70 17.87 -4.25
C GLU A 31 -2.91 16.69 -3.30
N LYS A 32 -3.39 15.56 -3.82
CA LYS A 32 -3.63 14.36 -3.01
C LYS A 32 -2.34 13.81 -2.41
N ASP A 33 -1.25 13.79 -3.15
CA ASP A 33 0.08 13.40 -2.66
C ASP A 33 0.55 14.27 -1.49
N PHE A 34 0.35 15.58 -1.58
CA PHE A 34 0.68 16.51 -0.49
C PHE A 34 -0.08 16.15 0.79
N TRP A 35 -1.39 15.93 0.69
CA TRP A 35 -2.23 15.58 1.83
C TRP A 35 -1.96 14.16 2.35
N THR A 36 -1.60 13.23 1.48
CA THR A 36 -1.15 11.89 1.88
C THR A 36 0.13 11.96 2.69
N CYS A 37 1.13 12.73 2.24
CA CYS A 37 2.36 12.94 3.00
C CYS A 37 2.10 13.65 4.33
N LEU A 38 1.16 14.60 4.37
CA LEU A 38 0.80 15.27 5.61
C LEU A 38 0.16 14.30 6.62
N VAL A 39 -0.84 13.54 6.20
CA VAL A 39 -1.53 12.62 7.12
C VAL A 39 -0.60 11.50 7.61
N LEU A 40 0.28 10.98 6.75
CA LEU A 40 1.32 10.05 7.16
C LEU A 40 2.23 10.67 8.22
N ARG A 41 2.68 11.92 8.01
CA ARG A 41 3.47 12.63 9.01
C ARG A 41 2.74 12.72 10.35
N GLN A 42 1.46 13.11 10.34
CA GLN A 42 0.66 13.21 11.56
C GLN A 42 0.55 11.87 12.29
N ILE A 43 0.34 10.76 11.56
CA ILE A 43 0.23 9.41 12.13
C ILE A 43 1.56 8.98 12.77
N PHE A 44 2.68 9.12 12.05
CA PHE A 44 4.00 8.69 12.55
C PHE A 44 4.56 9.59 13.65
N GLU A 45 4.11 10.85 13.74
CA GLU A 45 4.47 11.78 14.81
C GLU A 45 3.54 11.69 16.03
N LEU A 46 2.49 10.84 16.04
CA LEU A 46 1.64 10.64 17.22
C LEU A 46 2.48 10.09 18.39
N PRO A 47 2.59 10.81 19.52
CA PRO A 47 3.53 10.44 20.60
C PRO A 47 3.30 9.04 21.18
N LYS A 48 2.03 8.61 21.25
CA LYS A 48 1.66 7.32 21.85
C LYS A 48 1.66 6.16 20.85
N PHE A 49 1.40 6.44 19.57
CA PHE A 49 1.07 5.40 18.60
C PHE A 49 2.02 5.35 17.40
N GLY A 50 2.70 6.44 17.08
CA GLY A 50 3.45 6.60 15.83
C GLY A 50 4.49 5.51 15.57
N SER A 51 5.18 5.03 16.62
CA SER A 51 6.20 3.97 16.52
C SER A 51 5.62 2.58 16.21
N HIS A 52 4.31 2.40 16.37
CA HIS A 52 3.62 1.12 16.14
C HIS A 52 3.02 0.98 14.74
N PHE A 53 3.26 1.95 13.86
CA PHE A 53 2.83 1.85 12.48
C PHE A 53 3.98 1.48 11.55
N THR A 54 3.68 0.74 10.50
CA THR A 54 4.59 0.47 9.39
C THR A 54 3.89 0.74 8.07
N PHE A 55 4.45 1.65 7.28
CA PHE A 55 3.95 2.02 5.97
C PHE A 55 4.29 0.94 4.93
N LYS A 56 3.33 0.56 4.10
CA LYS A 56 3.49 -0.48 3.09
C LYS A 56 2.72 -0.20 1.80
N GLY A 57 2.59 -1.19 0.96
CA GLY A 57 1.73 -1.15 -0.22
C GLY A 57 2.31 -0.39 -1.40
N GLY A 58 1.44 -0.04 -2.35
CA GLY A 58 1.85 0.66 -3.58
C GLY A 58 2.41 2.05 -3.31
N THR A 59 1.79 2.80 -2.39
CA THR A 59 2.22 4.16 -2.06
C THR A 59 3.60 4.17 -1.39
N SER A 60 3.94 3.15 -0.60
CA SER A 60 5.29 3.01 -0.07
C SER A 60 6.32 2.72 -1.16
N LEU A 61 5.97 1.91 -2.17
CA LEU A 61 6.87 1.67 -3.31
C LEU A 61 7.14 2.93 -4.14
N SER A 62 6.14 3.80 -4.31
CA SER A 62 6.32 5.06 -5.06
C SER A 62 7.02 6.13 -4.24
N LYS A 63 6.65 6.33 -2.97
CA LYS A 63 7.12 7.45 -2.14
C LYS A 63 8.42 7.18 -1.38
N ALA A 64 8.54 6.00 -0.78
CA ALA A 64 9.70 5.67 0.02
C ALA A 64 10.82 5.03 -0.80
N TRP A 65 10.46 4.16 -1.73
CA TRP A 65 11.40 3.38 -2.53
C TRP A 65 11.64 3.94 -3.93
N GLN A 66 10.73 4.77 -4.46
CA GLN A 66 10.79 5.33 -5.82
C GLN A 66 10.94 4.25 -6.91
N LEU A 67 10.21 3.14 -6.75
CA LEU A 67 10.36 1.94 -7.57
C LEU A 67 9.25 1.77 -8.60
N ILE A 68 8.15 2.52 -8.49
CA ILE A 68 7.00 2.42 -9.42
C ILE A 68 6.60 3.80 -9.93
N GLU A 69 6.23 3.86 -11.22
CA GLU A 69 5.76 5.08 -11.90
C GLU A 69 4.25 4.97 -12.19
N ARG A 70 3.49 4.60 -11.19
CA ARG A 70 2.03 4.65 -11.21
C ARG A 70 1.51 5.39 -10.00
N PHE A 71 0.38 6.03 -10.18
CA PHE A 71 -0.31 6.66 -9.07
C PHE A 71 -0.79 5.60 -8.07
N SER A 72 -0.52 5.85 -6.81
CA SER A 72 -1.01 5.08 -5.69
C SER A 72 -1.46 6.06 -4.62
N GLU A 73 -2.73 6.01 -4.29
CA GLU A 73 -3.41 7.08 -3.57
C GLU A 73 -3.73 6.74 -2.11
N ASP A 74 -3.69 5.45 -1.77
CA ASP A 74 -4.06 4.95 -0.47
C ASP A 74 -2.82 4.90 0.45
N ALA A 75 -2.99 5.24 1.71
CA ALA A 75 -1.99 5.05 2.74
C ALA A 75 -2.22 3.70 3.43
N ASP A 76 -1.48 2.68 3.01
CA ASP A 76 -1.55 1.34 3.61
C ASP A 76 -0.65 1.24 4.84
N LEU A 77 -1.19 0.92 6.01
CA LEU A 77 -0.45 0.84 7.27
C LEU A 77 -0.66 -0.50 7.98
N VAL A 78 0.43 -1.06 8.47
CA VAL A 78 0.37 -2.15 9.45
C VAL A 78 0.36 -1.54 10.84
N ILE A 79 -0.56 -2.01 11.67
CA ILE A 79 -0.56 -1.75 13.12
C ILE A 79 0.12 -2.92 13.79
N ASP A 80 1.12 -2.63 14.63
CA ASP A 80 1.79 -3.63 15.43
C ASP A 80 0.77 -4.35 16.33
N LYS A 81 0.63 -5.65 16.14
CA LYS A 81 -0.30 -6.48 16.92
C LYS A 81 0.02 -6.52 18.41
N GLU A 82 1.26 -6.24 18.81
CA GLU A 82 1.64 -6.14 20.21
C GLU A 82 0.97 -4.94 20.89
N LEU A 83 0.82 -3.80 20.18
CA LEU A 83 0.04 -2.66 20.67
C LEU A 83 -1.40 -3.05 21.02
N LEU A 84 -1.96 -4.01 20.29
CA LEU A 84 -3.32 -4.51 20.47
C LEU A 84 -3.41 -5.66 21.48
N GLY A 85 -2.29 -6.04 22.15
CA GLY A 85 -2.25 -7.10 23.13
C GLY A 85 -2.07 -8.51 22.55
N PHE A 86 -1.77 -8.65 21.28
CA PHE A 86 -1.60 -9.95 20.59
C PHE A 86 -0.12 -10.34 20.45
N SER A 87 0.57 -10.49 21.58
CA SER A 87 1.95 -10.99 21.64
C SER A 87 2.05 -12.37 22.32
N GLY A 88 3.11 -13.10 22.04
CA GLY A 88 3.40 -14.40 22.65
C GLY A 88 2.24 -15.39 22.52
N LYS A 89 1.70 -15.87 23.65
CA LYS A 89 0.56 -16.82 23.66
C LYS A 89 -0.75 -16.25 23.14
N ALA A 90 -0.92 -14.94 23.15
CA ALA A 90 -2.12 -14.29 22.60
C ALA A 90 -2.06 -14.18 21.08
N SER A 91 -0.89 -14.26 20.48
CA SER A 91 -0.71 -14.18 19.02
C SER A 91 -1.44 -15.31 18.27
N PRO A 92 -2.06 -15.03 17.11
CA PRO A 92 -2.69 -16.05 16.27
C PRO A 92 -1.74 -17.16 15.82
N GLU A 93 -0.45 -16.85 15.61
CA GLU A 93 0.58 -17.81 15.20
C GLU A 93 0.81 -18.89 16.27
N SER A 94 0.67 -18.55 17.56
CA SER A 94 0.86 -19.48 18.68
C SER A 94 -0.33 -20.42 18.91
N ALA A 95 -1.41 -20.28 18.14
CA ALA A 95 -2.61 -21.08 18.34
C ALA A 95 -2.37 -22.56 18.00
N PRO A 96 -2.71 -23.51 18.90
CA PRO A 96 -2.43 -24.92 18.71
C PRO A 96 -3.33 -25.61 17.69
N SER A 97 -4.41 -24.96 17.22
CA SER A 97 -5.32 -25.51 16.22
C SER A 97 -5.82 -24.44 15.25
N LYS A 98 -6.28 -24.87 14.04
CA LYS A 98 -6.86 -23.97 13.04
C LYS A 98 -8.09 -23.23 13.57
N THR A 99 -8.93 -23.89 14.36
CA THR A 99 -10.14 -23.28 14.95
C THR A 99 -9.76 -22.17 15.95
N GLN A 100 -8.82 -22.42 16.84
CA GLN A 100 -8.35 -21.41 17.78
C GLN A 100 -7.62 -20.27 17.10
N ARG A 101 -6.85 -20.55 16.05
CA ARG A 101 -6.21 -19.51 15.24
C ARG A 101 -7.26 -18.60 14.60
N ARG A 102 -8.30 -19.19 14.01
CA ARG A 102 -9.39 -18.42 13.41
C ARG A 102 -10.09 -17.52 14.43
N ALA A 103 -10.35 -18.03 15.62
CA ALA A 103 -10.92 -17.23 16.72
C ALA A 103 -10.03 -16.05 17.06
N LYS A 104 -8.72 -16.28 17.27
CA LYS A 104 -7.76 -15.19 17.55
C LYS A 104 -7.63 -14.18 16.41
N LEU A 105 -7.76 -14.60 15.15
CA LEU A 105 -7.74 -13.68 14.00
C LEU A 105 -8.98 -12.79 13.98
N GLU A 106 -10.14 -13.31 14.36
CA GLU A 106 -11.36 -12.49 14.49
C GLU A 106 -11.25 -11.53 15.69
N GLU A 107 -10.71 -11.99 16.83
CA GLU A 107 -10.44 -11.13 17.99
C GLU A 107 -9.46 -9.99 17.63
N LEU A 108 -8.35 -10.32 16.94
CA LEU A 108 -7.37 -9.33 16.47
C LEU A 108 -8.02 -8.31 15.54
N LYS A 109 -8.88 -8.75 14.64
CA LYS A 109 -9.62 -7.88 13.71
C LYS A 109 -10.55 -6.92 14.47
N LEU A 110 -11.32 -7.42 15.42
CA LEU A 110 -12.23 -6.61 16.23
C LEU A 110 -11.48 -5.59 17.09
N GLU A 111 -10.38 -6.01 17.71
CA GLU A 111 -9.55 -5.13 18.53
C GLU A 111 -8.86 -4.06 17.69
N CYS A 112 -8.41 -4.40 16.47
CA CYS A 112 -7.88 -3.44 15.51
C CYS A 112 -8.91 -2.37 15.15
N ALA A 113 -10.15 -2.77 14.83
CA ALA A 113 -11.24 -1.83 14.54
C ALA A 113 -11.58 -0.94 15.75
N ARG A 114 -11.64 -1.54 16.96
CA ARG A 114 -11.85 -0.80 18.22
C ARG A 114 -10.76 0.27 18.43
N PHE A 115 -9.50 -0.12 18.29
CA PHE A 115 -8.36 0.79 18.43
C PHE A 115 -8.44 1.94 17.44
N ILE A 116 -8.73 1.65 16.16
CA ILE A 116 -8.85 2.68 15.12
C ILE A 116 -9.95 3.68 15.48
N GLN A 117 -11.12 3.19 15.89
CA GLN A 117 -12.28 4.03 16.19
C GLN A 117 -12.14 4.80 17.50
N GLN A 118 -11.65 4.16 18.57
CA GLN A 118 -11.71 4.73 19.93
C GLN A 118 -10.43 5.45 20.35
N ASP A 119 -9.28 5.04 19.81
CA ASP A 119 -7.99 5.56 20.21
C ASP A 119 -7.33 6.41 19.10
N LEU A 120 -7.20 5.85 17.88
CA LEU A 120 -6.48 6.50 16.79
C LEU A 120 -7.25 7.67 16.19
N LEU A 121 -8.51 7.47 15.84
CA LEU A 121 -9.34 8.51 15.19
C LEU A 121 -9.42 9.81 16.02
N PRO A 122 -9.67 9.77 17.33
CA PRO A 122 -9.64 10.99 18.16
C PRO A 122 -8.24 11.61 18.23
N ALA A 123 -7.19 10.82 18.39
CA ALA A 123 -5.81 11.31 18.49
C ALA A 123 -5.37 11.99 17.18
N LEU A 124 -5.63 11.36 16.03
CA LEU A 124 -5.29 11.92 14.73
C LEU A 124 -6.13 13.16 14.41
N THR A 125 -7.42 13.16 14.78
CA THR A 125 -8.28 14.34 14.65
C THR A 125 -7.73 15.53 15.44
N LEU A 126 -7.26 15.30 16.67
CA LEU A 126 -6.65 16.35 17.48
C LEU A 126 -5.36 16.89 16.83
N SER A 127 -4.48 16.00 16.39
CA SER A 127 -3.24 16.35 15.70
C SER A 127 -3.47 17.16 14.42
N LEU A 128 -4.49 16.79 13.63
CA LEU A 128 -4.89 17.55 12.44
C LEU A 128 -5.48 18.92 12.79
N LYS A 129 -6.29 19.04 13.85
CA LYS A 129 -6.81 20.33 14.33
C LYS A 129 -5.72 21.29 14.74
N GLU A 130 -4.62 20.80 15.31
CA GLU A 130 -3.48 21.63 15.70
C GLU A 130 -2.63 22.05 14.49
N THR A 131 -2.73 21.32 13.38
CA THR A 131 -1.91 21.53 12.18
C THR A 131 -2.63 22.36 11.12
N LEU A 132 -3.95 22.14 10.94
CA LEU A 132 -4.75 22.75 9.88
C LEU A 132 -5.39 24.07 10.33
N PRO A 133 -5.56 25.03 9.41
CA PRO A 133 -6.24 26.29 9.72
C PRO A 133 -7.71 26.07 10.13
N ASN A 134 -8.17 26.79 11.14
CA ASN A 134 -9.53 26.68 11.66
C ASN A 134 -10.64 27.11 10.68
N ASN A 135 -10.30 27.88 9.66
CA ASN A 135 -11.22 28.40 8.66
C ASN A 135 -11.35 27.51 7.42
N GLU A 136 -10.67 26.37 7.39
CA GLU A 136 -10.76 25.43 6.28
C GLU A 136 -11.66 24.24 6.62
N HIS A 137 -12.39 23.79 5.61
CA HIS A 137 -13.26 22.64 5.76
C HIS A 137 -12.48 21.34 5.49
N TRP A 138 -12.48 20.46 6.47
CA TRP A 138 -11.91 19.11 6.40
C TRP A 138 -12.65 18.17 7.36
N ASN A 139 -12.55 16.87 7.13
CA ASN A 139 -13.12 15.88 8.01
C ASN A 139 -12.27 14.60 8.03
N LEU A 140 -12.25 13.90 9.15
CA LEU A 140 -11.65 12.58 9.30
C LEU A 140 -12.70 11.64 9.90
N PHE A 141 -13.01 10.55 9.21
CA PHE A 141 -14.09 9.65 9.59
C PHE A 141 -13.83 8.20 9.14
N LEU A 142 -14.57 7.25 9.70
CA LEU A 142 -14.54 5.85 9.27
C LEU A 142 -15.17 5.69 7.89
N ASP A 143 -14.61 4.81 7.06
CA ASP A 143 -15.21 4.43 5.79
C ASP A 143 -16.39 3.48 6.04
N ASP A 144 -17.62 3.94 5.84
CA ASP A 144 -18.85 3.15 6.00
C ASP A 144 -18.93 1.96 5.04
N LEU A 145 -18.14 1.95 3.96
CA LEU A 145 -18.05 0.84 3.01
C LEU A 145 -17.10 -0.27 3.48
N ASP A 146 -16.21 0.04 4.42
CA ASP A 146 -15.32 -0.95 5.02
C ASP A 146 -16.02 -1.71 6.15
N LYS A 147 -16.48 -2.92 5.83
CA LYS A 147 -17.15 -3.80 6.80
C LYS A 147 -16.26 -4.24 7.97
N ASP A 148 -14.95 -4.14 7.80
CA ASP A 148 -13.97 -4.51 8.82
C ASP A 148 -13.67 -3.34 9.78
N GLY A 149 -14.12 -2.12 9.45
CA GLY A 149 -13.94 -0.93 10.28
C GLY A 149 -12.49 -0.51 10.48
N GLN A 150 -11.64 -0.80 9.50
CA GLN A 150 -10.18 -0.58 9.58
C GLN A 150 -9.69 0.52 8.64
N THR A 151 -10.60 1.26 8.03
CA THR A 151 -10.30 2.33 7.08
C THR A 151 -10.77 3.68 7.58
N LEU A 152 -9.88 4.67 7.56
CA LEU A 152 -10.23 6.07 7.76
C LEU A 152 -10.18 6.82 6.42
N LEU A 153 -11.08 7.76 6.27
CA LEU A 153 -11.13 8.70 5.15
C LEU A 153 -10.83 10.10 5.66
N PHE A 154 -9.80 10.73 5.09
CA PHE A 154 -9.46 12.12 5.34
C PHE A 154 -9.93 12.97 4.16
N ASP A 155 -11.06 13.68 4.32
CA ASP A 155 -11.54 14.70 3.40
C ASP A 155 -10.75 15.98 3.66
N TYR A 156 -9.71 16.20 2.84
CA TYR A 156 -8.74 17.27 3.04
C TYR A 156 -9.24 18.62 2.51
N PRO A 157 -8.66 19.76 2.98
CA PRO A 157 -9.00 21.09 2.49
C PRO A 157 -8.62 21.27 1.01
N ARG A 158 -9.56 21.10 0.14
CA ARG A 158 -9.38 21.15 -1.33
C ARG A 158 -9.23 22.56 -1.85
N CYS A 159 -8.38 22.73 -2.86
CA CYS A 159 -8.30 23.96 -3.63
C CYS A 159 -8.58 23.75 -5.14
N LEU A 160 -8.59 22.50 -5.62
CA LEU A 160 -8.93 22.18 -7.00
C LEU A 160 -10.42 21.82 -7.16
N PRO A 161 -11.03 22.16 -8.32
CA PRO A 161 -12.44 21.88 -8.58
C PRO A 161 -12.74 20.37 -8.59
N LYS A 162 -13.96 20.02 -8.18
CA LYS A 162 -14.45 18.64 -8.26
C LYS A 162 -14.89 18.33 -9.69
N GLU A 163 -14.18 17.48 -10.41
CA GLU A 163 -14.67 16.94 -11.69
C GLU A 163 -15.62 15.77 -11.44
N MET A 164 -16.71 15.72 -12.21
CA MET A 164 -17.75 14.69 -12.03
C MET A 164 -17.35 13.29 -12.48
N ALA A 165 -16.26 13.12 -13.23
CA ALA A 165 -15.83 11.86 -13.82
C ALA A 165 -14.36 11.52 -13.54
N SER A 166 -13.84 11.79 -12.32
CA SER A 166 -12.45 11.45 -11.99
C SER A 166 -12.37 10.16 -11.20
N TYR A 167 -11.38 9.32 -11.57
CA TYR A 167 -10.97 8.15 -10.80
C TYR A 167 -10.51 8.49 -9.38
N LEU A 168 -9.85 9.64 -9.22
CA LEU A 168 -9.31 10.08 -7.94
C LEU A 168 -10.43 10.53 -7.02
N THR A 169 -10.60 9.81 -5.92
CA THR A 169 -11.44 10.27 -4.82
C THR A 169 -10.80 11.50 -4.18
N HIS A 170 -11.64 12.43 -3.69
CA HIS A 170 -11.16 13.65 -3.03
C HIS A 170 -10.77 13.41 -1.56
N THR A 171 -10.61 12.18 -1.16
CA THR A 171 -10.22 11.79 0.19
C THR A 171 -8.91 11.02 0.14
N VAL A 172 -8.07 11.19 1.14
CA VAL A 172 -6.98 10.24 1.38
C VAL A 172 -7.56 9.05 2.14
N LYS A 173 -7.46 7.87 1.54
CA LYS A 173 -7.86 6.62 2.16
C LYS A 173 -6.70 6.06 2.97
N ILE A 174 -6.93 5.79 4.25
CA ILE A 174 -5.95 5.26 5.19
C ILE A 174 -6.40 3.86 5.55
N GLU A 175 -5.86 2.87 4.84
CA GLU A 175 -6.16 1.45 5.08
C GLU A 175 -5.21 0.90 6.14
N MET A 176 -5.76 0.33 7.19
CA MET A 176 -4.98 -0.16 8.32
C MET A 176 -5.31 -1.62 8.63
N GLY A 177 -4.38 -2.30 9.28
CA GLY A 177 -4.65 -3.65 9.73
C GLY A 177 -3.49 -4.24 10.52
N ALA A 178 -3.80 -5.17 11.42
CA ALA A 178 -2.82 -5.84 12.27
C ALA A 178 -2.52 -7.29 11.82
N ARG A 179 -3.08 -7.71 10.68
CA ARG A 179 -2.88 -9.08 10.14
C ARG A 179 -1.60 -9.23 9.36
N SER A 180 -1.05 -8.14 8.82
CA SER A 180 0.23 -8.16 8.11
C SER A 180 1.39 -8.06 9.10
N GLU A 181 2.52 -8.65 8.74
CA GLU A 181 3.76 -8.44 9.49
C GLU A 181 4.44 -7.13 9.08
N ASP A 182 5.18 -6.55 9.99
CA ASP A 182 5.90 -5.29 9.85
C ASP A 182 7.42 -5.46 9.65
N TRP A 183 7.88 -6.68 9.39
CA TRP A 183 9.30 -7.04 9.24
C TRP A 183 9.58 -7.69 7.88
N PRO A 184 10.76 -7.44 7.27
CA PRO A 184 11.73 -6.40 7.66
C PRO A 184 11.26 -5.00 7.29
N SER A 185 11.64 -4.03 8.11
CA SER A 185 11.27 -2.63 7.90
C SER A 185 12.43 -1.71 8.28
N GLN A 186 12.40 -0.47 7.77
CA GLN A 186 13.40 0.55 8.10
C GLN A 186 12.78 1.95 8.12
N GLU A 187 13.45 2.89 8.76
CA GLU A 187 13.06 4.29 8.72
C GLU A 187 13.54 4.95 7.42
N VAL A 188 12.61 5.63 6.74
CA VAL A 188 12.87 6.37 5.52
C VAL A 188 12.22 7.76 5.63
N LYS A 189 12.81 8.74 4.96
CA LYS A 189 12.20 10.06 4.78
C LYS A 189 11.44 10.09 3.46
N ILE A 190 10.16 10.43 3.51
CA ILE A 190 9.35 10.72 2.34
C ILE A 190 9.04 12.22 2.28
N LYS A 191 8.72 12.71 1.09
CA LYS A 191 8.35 14.10 0.87
C LYS A 191 7.30 14.21 -0.24
N PRO A 192 6.46 15.25 -0.22
CA PRO A 192 5.50 15.49 -1.29
C PRO A 192 6.19 15.90 -2.60
N TYR A 193 5.56 15.65 -3.74
CA TYR A 193 6.06 16.01 -5.06
C TYR A 193 6.39 17.51 -5.19
N ILE A 194 5.66 18.38 -4.52
CA ILE A 194 5.96 19.81 -4.48
C ILE A 194 7.38 20.08 -3.95
N ALA A 195 7.84 19.30 -2.97
CA ALA A 195 9.18 19.49 -2.39
C ALA A 195 10.31 19.13 -3.38
N GLU A 196 10.01 18.32 -4.37
CA GLU A 196 10.97 17.97 -5.43
C GLU A 196 11.09 19.07 -6.48
N SER A 197 9.95 19.68 -6.84
CA SER A 197 9.85 20.67 -7.91
C SER A 197 10.10 22.10 -7.44
N LEU A 198 9.59 22.43 -6.23
CA LEU A 198 9.61 23.77 -5.65
C LEU A 198 10.13 23.71 -4.20
N PRO A 199 11.39 23.27 -4.00
CA PRO A 199 11.92 23.02 -2.66
C PRO A 199 11.94 24.27 -1.75
N HIS A 200 12.02 25.45 -2.33
CA HIS A 200 12.01 26.73 -1.58
C HIS A 200 10.68 27.06 -0.92
N LEU A 201 9.59 26.42 -1.34
CA LEU A 201 8.26 26.63 -0.75
C LEU A 201 8.03 25.85 0.54
N LEU A 202 8.84 24.83 0.82
CA LEU A 202 8.68 23.99 2.00
C LEU A 202 9.92 24.07 2.89
N SER A 203 9.78 24.67 4.07
CA SER A 203 10.87 24.76 5.07
C SER A 203 11.19 23.44 5.74
N ASP A 204 10.21 22.52 5.82
CA ASP A 204 10.33 21.19 6.43
C ASP A 204 9.44 20.20 5.68
N PRO A 205 9.89 19.67 4.52
CA PRO A 205 9.11 18.77 3.68
C PRO A 205 9.12 17.31 4.16
N ASP A 206 10.13 16.92 4.93
CA ASP A 206 10.42 15.53 5.26
C ASP A 206 9.38 14.96 6.24
N CYS A 207 8.88 13.78 5.95
CA CYS A 207 8.12 12.94 6.85
C CYS A 207 8.93 11.67 7.10
N ARG A 208 9.25 11.37 8.36
CA ARG A 208 9.91 10.11 8.74
C ARG A 208 8.85 9.04 8.91
N VAL A 209 9.02 7.92 8.21
CA VAL A 209 8.12 6.78 8.27
C VAL A 209 8.91 5.50 8.45
N LYS A 210 8.43 4.59 9.30
CA LYS A 210 8.87 3.19 9.30
C LYS A 210 8.19 2.52 8.11
N VAL A 211 8.95 1.95 7.19
CA VAL A 211 8.44 1.39 5.93
C VAL A 211 8.88 -0.05 5.74
N LEU A 212 7.97 -0.87 5.25
CA LEU A 212 8.22 -2.27 4.92
C LEU A 212 9.25 -2.37 3.79
N ALA A 213 10.21 -3.29 3.90
CA ALA A 213 11.24 -3.49 2.88
C ALA A 213 10.63 -3.82 1.51
N ALA A 214 11.27 -3.34 0.45
CA ALA A 214 10.81 -3.59 -0.91
C ALA A 214 10.88 -5.09 -1.26
N GLU A 215 11.86 -5.82 -0.74
CA GLU A 215 12.01 -7.26 -0.87
C GLU A 215 10.84 -8.04 -0.26
N ARG A 216 10.34 -7.57 0.91
CA ARG A 216 9.13 -8.13 1.52
C ARG A 216 7.91 -7.85 0.65
N THR A 217 7.74 -6.62 0.22
CA THR A 217 6.62 -6.22 -0.66
C THR A 217 6.66 -7.01 -1.98
N PHE A 218 7.85 -7.30 -2.51
CA PHE A 218 8.03 -8.17 -3.67
C PHE A 218 7.43 -9.56 -3.43
N TRP A 219 7.79 -10.22 -2.33
CA TRP A 219 7.26 -11.55 -2.01
C TRP A 219 5.76 -11.53 -1.68
N GLU A 220 5.26 -10.50 -1.02
CA GLU A 220 3.81 -10.34 -0.77
C GLU A 220 3.01 -10.26 -2.08
N LYS A 221 3.54 -9.56 -3.10
CA LYS A 221 2.91 -9.49 -4.43
C LYS A 221 3.07 -10.79 -5.22
N ALA A 222 4.23 -11.40 -5.20
CA ALA A 222 4.49 -12.67 -5.88
C ALA A 222 3.58 -13.78 -5.32
N THR A 223 3.49 -13.92 -4.01
CA THR A 223 2.64 -14.93 -3.37
C THR A 223 1.15 -14.65 -3.58
N LEU A 224 0.73 -13.38 -3.64
CA LEU A 224 -0.63 -13.01 -4.03
C LEU A 224 -0.95 -13.43 -5.47
N LEU A 225 -0.03 -13.19 -6.42
CA LEU A 225 -0.23 -13.61 -7.80
C LEU A 225 -0.25 -15.13 -7.94
N HIS A 226 0.57 -15.84 -7.15
CA HIS A 226 0.49 -17.29 -7.07
C HIS A 226 -0.90 -17.77 -6.61
N GLU A 227 -1.46 -17.20 -5.54
CA GLU A 227 -2.82 -17.51 -5.10
C GLU A 227 -3.85 -17.29 -6.21
N GLU A 228 -3.73 -16.21 -6.99
CA GLU A 228 -4.65 -15.88 -8.07
C GLU A 228 -4.63 -16.90 -9.21
N THR A 229 -3.55 -17.66 -9.40
CA THR A 229 -3.54 -18.75 -10.40
C THR A 229 -4.47 -19.92 -10.01
N PHE A 230 -4.78 -20.07 -8.73
CA PHE A 230 -5.70 -21.08 -8.20
C PHE A 230 -7.14 -20.55 -8.04
N ARG A 231 -7.39 -19.27 -8.31
CA ARG A 231 -8.72 -18.67 -8.09
C ARG A 231 -9.78 -19.37 -8.94
N PRO A 232 -10.86 -19.87 -8.32
CA PRO A 232 -11.98 -20.47 -9.05
C PRO A 232 -12.68 -19.46 -9.99
N VAL A 233 -13.15 -19.96 -11.12
CA VAL A 233 -13.81 -19.13 -12.16
C VAL A 233 -15.07 -18.45 -11.65
N ASP A 234 -15.79 -19.08 -10.71
CA ASP A 234 -17.00 -18.54 -10.07
C ASP A 234 -16.71 -17.45 -9.02
N LYS A 235 -15.44 -17.16 -8.74
CA LYS A 235 -15.03 -16.11 -7.80
C LYS A 235 -14.38 -14.95 -8.55
N PRO A 236 -15.15 -13.88 -8.88
CA PRO A 236 -14.62 -12.75 -9.63
C PRO A 236 -13.47 -12.08 -8.89
N ARG A 237 -12.49 -11.58 -9.65
CA ARG A 237 -11.42 -10.75 -9.11
C ARG A 237 -11.96 -9.36 -8.78
N LYS A 238 -11.31 -8.72 -7.83
CA LYS A 238 -11.48 -7.29 -7.64
C LYS A 238 -10.87 -6.54 -8.85
N ASN A 239 -11.43 -5.41 -9.20
CA ASN A 239 -10.86 -4.54 -10.23
C ASN A 239 -9.45 -4.07 -9.84
N ARG A 240 -8.62 -3.80 -10.83
CA ARG A 240 -7.27 -3.24 -10.69
C ARG A 240 -6.27 -4.16 -10.02
N MET A 241 -6.51 -5.45 -10.03
CA MET A 241 -5.55 -6.43 -9.53
C MET A 241 -4.30 -6.53 -10.42
N ALA A 242 -4.40 -6.19 -11.71
CA ALA A 242 -3.28 -6.18 -12.63
C ALA A 242 -2.16 -5.18 -12.25
N ARG A 243 -2.44 -4.22 -11.34
CA ARG A 243 -1.40 -3.38 -10.73
C ARG A 243 -0.29 -4.20 -10.04
N HIS A 244 -0.60 -5.39 -9.52
CA HIS A 244 0.39 -6.24 -8.87
C HIS A 244 1.40 -6.82 -9.87
N TYR A 245 0.98 -7.10 -11.10
CA TYR A 245 1.87 -7.48 -12.19
C TYR A 245 2.81 -6.34 -12.57
N TYR A 246 2.27 -5.13 -12.74
CA TYR A 246 3.08 -3.95 -13.03
C TYR A 246 4.11 -3.67 -11.91
N ASP A 247 3.67 -3.69 -10.65
CA ASP A 247 4.56 -3.48 -9.52
C ASP A 247 5.68 -4.53 -9.48
N LEU A 248 5.33 -5.81 -9.69
CA LEU A 248 6.30 -6.89 -9.69
C LEU A 248 7.31 -6.73 -10.83
N TRP A 249 6.85 -6.35 -12.02
CA TRP A 249 7.72 -6.01 -13.15
C TRP A 249 8.70 -4.89 -12.81
N CYS A 250 8.23 -3.80 -12.20
CA CYS A 250 9.10 -2.71 -11.76
C CYS A 250 10.14 -3.20 -10.74
N LEU A 251 9.73 -3.98 -9.76
CA LEU A 251 10.61 -4.52 -8.72
C LEU A 251 11.67 -5.48 -9.28
N ILE A 252 11.33 -6.30 -10.27
CA ILE A 252 12.29 -7.17 -10.96
C ILE A 252 13.33 -6.31 -11.69
N ARG A 253 12.90 -5.34 -12.48
CA ARG A 253 13.78 -4.44 -13.25
C ARG A 253 14.68 -3.57 -12.39
N ALA A 254 14.22 -3.19 -11.20
CA ALA A 254 15.00 -2.44 -10.21
C ALA A 254 15.98 -3.33 -9.42
N GLY A 255 16.06 -4.65 -9.71
CA GLY A 255 16.96 -5.57 -9.03
C GLY A 255 16.50 -5.98 -7.62
N ILE A 256 15.28 -5.62 -7.21
CA ILE A 256 14.72 -6.03 -5.92
C ILE A 256 14.56 -7.55 -5.86
N ALA A 257 14.04 -8.16 -6.93
CA ALA A 257 13.88 -9.61 -7.03
C ALA A 257 15.21 -10.35 -6.82
N ALA A 258 16.29 -9.85 -7.41
CA ALA A 258 17.63 -10.46 -7.25
C ALA A 258 18.18 -10.38 -5.81
N ARG A 259 17.78 -9.36 -5.03
CA ARG A 259 18.07 -9.28 -3.60
C ARG A 259 17.15 -10.20 -2.79
N ALA A 260 15.85 -10.16 -3.07
CA ALA A 260 14.83 -10.95 -2.39
C ALA A 260 15.09 -12.46 -2.48
N ILE A 261 15.57 -12.97 -3.63
CA ILE A 261 15.93 -14.39 -3.82
C ILE A 261 17.04 -14.83 -2.86
N LYS A 262 17.98 -13.94 -2.52
CA LYS A 262 19.10 -14.25 -1.61
C LYS A 262 18.65 -14.40 -0.16
N GLU A 263 17.50 -13.84 0.18
CA GLU A 263 16.91 -13.86 1.51
C GLU A 263 15.85 -14.98 1.60
N GLN A 264 16.28 -16.24 1.60
CA GLN A 264 15.37 -17.40 1.59
C GLN A 264 14.46 -17.41 2.81
N GLU A 265 14.96 -17.07 4.00
CA GLU A 265 14.19 -17.00 5.23
C GLU A 265 13.02 -16.00 5.11
N LEU A 266 13.23 -14.88 4.41
CA LEU A 266 12.18 -13.90 4.16
C LEU A 266 11.04 -14.49 3.29
N PHE A 267 11.39 -15.21 2.22
CA PHE A 267 10.40 -15.89 1.38
C PHE A 267 9.58 -16.91 2.16
N GLU A 268 10.26 -17.80 2.89
CA GLU A 268 9.62 -18.85 3.69
C GLU A 268 8.67 -18.24 4.74
N ARG A 269 9.09 -17.17 5.40
CA ARG A 269 8.29 -16.46 6.39
C ARG A 269 7.05 -15.79 5.76
N VAL A 270 7.18 -15.21 4.54
CA VAL A 270 6.02 -14.66 3.82
C VAL A 270 5.03 -15.77 3.46
N VAL A 271 5.50 -16.91 2.99
CA VAL A 271 4.65 -18.06 2.64
C VAL A 271 3.94 -18.60 3.90
N GLU A 272 4.69 -18.80 4.99
CA GLU A 272 4.11 -19.25 6.25
C GLU A 272 3.03 -18.27 6.72
N HIS A 273 3.35 -16.97 6.78
CA HIS A 273 2.40 -15.94 7.16
C HIS A 273 1.13 -16.00 6.29
N ARG A 274 1.25 -16.10 4.96
CA ARG A 274 0.07 -16.18 4.08
C ARG A 274 -0.76 -17.42 4.35
N SER A 275 -0.13 -18.56 4.55
CA SER A 275 -0.81 -19.82 4.85
C SER A 275 -1.59 -19.78 6.17
N LEU A 276 -1.09 -18.99 7.15
CA LEU A 276 -1.71 -18.84 8.46
C LEU A 276 -2.84 -17.82 8.48
N PHE A 277 -2.63 -16.64 7.86
CA PHE A 277 -3.52 -15.48 7.99
C PHE A 277 -4.55 -15.33 6.88
N PHE A 278 -4.30 -15.89 5.69
CA PHE A 278 -5.24 -15.85 4.56
C PHE A 278 -5.90 -17.22 4.34
N ASN A 279 -5.13 -18.29 4.27
CA ASN A 279 -5.56 -19.69 4.25
C ASN A 279 -6.79 -19.96 3.35
N TRP A 280 -6.71 -19.48 2.09
CA TRP A 280 -7.78 -19.72 1.12
C TRP A 280 -7.96 -21.21 0.85
N SER A 281 -9.18 -21.71 0.90
CA SER A 281 -9.48 -23.15 0.71
C SER A 281 -9.19 -23.68 -0.69
N TRP A 282 -9.04 -22.81 -1.68
CA TRP A 282 -8.71 -23.16 -3.07
C TRP A 282 -7.21 -23.08 -3.40
N VAL A 283 -6.36 -22.68 -2.46
CA VAL A 283 -4.92 -22.56 -2.67
C VAL A 283 -4.20 -23.71 -1.99
N ASP A 284 -3.34 -24.38 -2.76
CA ASP A 284 -2.37 -25.30 -2.19
C ASP A 284 -1.08 -24.54 -1.83
N TYR A 285 -0.96 -24.13 -0.58
CA TYR A 285 0.19 -23.38 -0.07
C TYR A 285 1.51 -24.17 -0.10
N SER A 286 1.48 -25.50 -0.23
CA SER A 286 2.68 -26.31 -0.37
C SER A 286 3.39 -26.08 -1.71
N THR A 287 2.67 -25.53 -2.69
CA THR A 287 3.22 -25.18 -4.02
C THR A 287 3.87 -23.79 -4.04
N MET A 288 3.76 -23.01 -2.96
CA MET A 288 4.51 -21.76 -2.80
C MET A 288 5.96 -22.03 -2.37
N CYS A 289 6.72 -22.70 -3.23
CA CYS A 289 8.10 -23.03 -2.98
C CYS A 289 8.90 -23.03 -4.30
N ARG A 290 10.21 -23.12 -4.18
CA ARG A 290 11.09 -23.32 -5.36
C ARG A 290 10.69 -24.58 -6.11
N GLY A 291 10.67 -24.51 -7.42
CA GLY A 291 10.25 -25.60 -8.31
C GLY A 291 8.75 -25.57 -8.67
N SER A 292 7.91 -24.83 -7.96
CA SER A 292 6.46 -24.86 -8.19
C SER A 292 5.75 -23.49 -8.03
N LEU A 293 6.48 -22.42 -7.77
CA LEU A 293 5.90 -21.08 -7.72
C LEU A 293 5.31 -20.71 -9.10
N ARG A 294 4.07 -20.23 -9.13
CA ARG A 294 3.39 -19.78 -10.35
C ARG A 294 3.07 -18.31 -10.25
N LEU A 295 3.52 -17.52 -11.19
CA LEU A 295 3.22 -16.10 -11.29
C LEU A 295 2.47 -15.76 -12.57
N ILE A 296 2.68 -16.60 -13.62
CA ILE A 296 2.01 -16.39 -14.90
C ILE A 296 0.56 -16.89 -14.82
N PRO A 297 -0.42 -16.07 -15.26
CA PRO A 297 -1.82 -16.50 -15.28
C PRO A 297 -2.04 -17.74 -16.15
N LEU A 298 -3.05 -18.53 -15.81
CA LEU A 298 -3.50 -19.59 -16.71
C LEU A 298 -4.09 -18.97 -17.98
N ASP A 299 -4.04 -19.70 -19.10
CA ASP A 299 -4.58 -19.25 -20.39
C ASP A 299 -6.04 -18.79 -20.28
N SER A 300 -6.84 -19.51 -19.48
CA SER A 300 -8.24 -19.15 -19.21
C SER A 300 -8.43 -17.85 -18.44
N GLN A 301 -7.39 -17.32 -17.80
CA GLN A 301 -7.42 -16.09 -16.99
C GLN A 301 -6.84 -14.88 -17.74
N LEU A 302 -6.05 -15.11 -18.80
CA LEU A 302 -5.29 -14.05 -19.50
C LEU A 302 -6.16 -12.93 -20.03
N ALA A 303 -7.32 -13.23 -20.59
CA ALA A 303 -8.22 -12.21 -21.16
C ALA A 303 -8.71 -11.23 -20.08
N GLU A 304 -9.08 -11.72 -18.90
CA GLU A 304 -9.52 -10.90 -17.77
C GLU A 304 -8.38 -10.01 -17.25
N TRP A 305 -7.17 -10.55 -17.08
CA TRP A 305 -6.02 -9.78 -16.65
C TRP A 305 -5.61 -8.68 -17.62
N ARG A 306 -5.66 -8.97 -18.95
CA ARG A 306 -5.40 -7.96 -19.99
C ARG A 306 -6.42 -6.84 -19.95
N SER A 307 -7.70 -7.18 -19.82
CA SER A 307 -8.78 -6.19 -19.73
C SER A 307 -8.62 -5.29 -18.50
N ASP A 308 -8.29 -5.87 -17.33
CA ASP A 308 -8.05 -5.12 -16.10
C ASP A 308 -6.83 -4.19 -16.24
N TYR A 309 -5.75 -4.67 -16.88
CA TYR A 309 -4.55 -3.87 -17.12
C TYR A 309 -4.82 -2.70 -18.07
N GLU A 310 -5.51 -2.93 -19.18
CA GLU A 310 -5.84 -1.87 -20.16
C GLU A 310 -6.74 -0.79 -19.54
N ALA A 311 -7.71 -1.19 -18.69
CA ALA A 311 -8.55 -0.23 -17.98
C ALA A 311 -7.76 0.67 -17.02
N MET A 312 -6.62 0.21 -16.51
CA MET A 312 -5.75 0.98 -15.61
C MET A 312 -4.85 1.99 -16.35
N LYS A 313 -4.51 1.75 -17.63
CA LYS A 313 -3.49 2.52 -18.36
C LYS A 313 -3.76 4.02 -18.40
N SER A 314 -5.00 4.42 -18.67
CA SER A 314 -5.36 5.82 -18.81
C SER A 314 -5.48 6.57 -17.48
N GLU A 315 -5.62 5.84 -16.37
CA GLU A 315 -6.00 6.43 -15.09
C GLU A 315 -4.86 6.44 -14.07
N MET A 316 -3.98 5.43 -14.12
CA MET A 316 -3.04 5.17 -13.04
C MET A 316 -1.58 5.32 -13.41
N PHE A 317 -1.20 5.19 -14.69
CA PHE A 317 0.19 5.18 -15.08
C PHE A 317 0.68 6.53 -15.57
N PHE A 318 1.90 6.86 -15.21
CA PHE A 318 2.67 7.96 -15.75
C PHE A 318 4.07 7.44 -16.14
N GLY A 319 4.73 8.13 -17.07
CA GLY A 319 6.01 7.63 -17.60
C GLY A 319 5.82 6.59 -18.72
N LYS A 320 6.79 5.69 -18.87
CA LYS A 320 6.75 4.63 -19.89
C LYS A 320 5.91 3.46 -19.40
N VAL A 321 4.75 3.27 -20.02
CA VAL A 321 3.83 2.18 -19.70
C VAL A 321 4.16 0.96 -20.56
N PRO A 322 4.64 -0.17 -20.00
CA PRO A 322 4.90 -1.38 -20.75
C PRO A 322 3.61 -2.01 -21.27
N SER A 323 3.71 -2.86 -22.29
CA SER A 323 2.61 -3.76 -22.64
C SER A 323 2.45 -4.85 -21.58
N PHE A 324 1.25 -5.41 -21.46
CA PHE A 324 1.03 -6.52 -20.51
C PHE A 324 1.87 -7.75 -20.88
N ASP A 325 2.18 -7.93 -22.17
CA ASP A 325 3.05 -9.00 -22.66
C ASP A 325 4.49 -8.83 -22.21
N GLU A 326 5.05 -7.60 -22.28
CA GLU A 326 6.39 -7.32 -21.71
C GLU A 326 6.46 -7.59 -20.21
N ILE A 327 5.38 -7.28 -19.48
CA ILE A 327 5.28 -7.59 -18.05
C ILE A 327 5.32 -9.10 -17.83
N LEU A 328 4.48 -9.85 -18.55
CA LEU A 328 4.41 -11.31 -18.42
C LEU A 328 5.72 -12.00 -18.84
N GLU A 329 6.39 -11.52 -19.90
CA GLU A 329 7.69 -12.04 -20.31
C GLU A 329 8.73 -11.89 -19.20
N THR A 330 8.83 -10.68 -18.61
CA THR A 330 9.78 -10.41 -17.53
C THR A 330 9.50 -11.26 -16.29
N ILE A 331 8.23 -11.37 -15.90
CA ILE A 331 7.82 -12.18 -14.74
C ILE A 331 7.99 -13.67 -14.99
N GLY A 332 7.69 -14.14 -16.23
CA GLY A 332 7.88 -15.52 -16.61
C GLY A 332 9.36 -15.94 -16.62
N GLN A 333 10.26 -15.04 -17.01
CA GLN A 333 11.70 -15.27 -16.90
C GLN A 333 12.12 -15.41 -15.43
N PHE A 334 11.67 -14.51 -14.56
CA PHE A 334 11.90 -14.58 -13.12
C PHE A 334 11.35 -15.88 -12.50
N GLU A 335 10.11 -16.26 -12.84
CA GLU A 335 9.49 -17.50 -12.37
C GLU A 335 10.32 -18.75 -12.72
N LYS A 336 10.79 -18.82 -13.97
CA LYS A 336 11.66 -19.92 -14.44
C LYS A 336 12.98 -19.95 -13.67
N GLU A 337 13.65 -18.81 -13.55
CA GLU A 337 14.92 -18.70 -12.81
C GLU A 337 14.76 -19.11 -11.36
N PHE A 338 13.73 -18.61 -10.68
CA PHE A 338 13.44 -18.94 -9.29
C PHE A 338 13.17 -20.44 -9.09
N ASN A 339 12.40 -21.05 -9.98
CA ASN A 339 12.04 -22.45 -9.89
C ASN A 339 13.20 -23.40 -10.23
N LEU A 340 14.22 -22.94 -10.94
CA LEU A 340 15.43 -23.74 -11.22
C LEU A 340 16.45 -23.71 -10.07
N ILE A 341 16.37 -22.74 -9.16
CA ILE A 341 17.29 -22.65 -8.02
C ILE A 341 17.00 -23.80 -7.03
N GLY A 342 17.96 -24.71 -6.88
CA GLY A 342 17.87 -25.81 -5.90
C GLY A 342 17.40 -27.16 -6.48
N ILE A 343 17.28 -27.28 -7.82
CA ILE A 343 17.04 -28.56 -8.50
C ILE A 343 18.37 -29.22 -8.90
N SER A 344 19.52 -28.61 -8.59
CA SER A 344 20.88 -29.17 -8.85
C SER A 344 21.44 -29.84 -7.62
#